data_bda27511f3abae0a6f2ace28985cc5ff
#
_entry.id   bda27511f3abae0a6f2ace28985cc5ff
#
_cell.length_a   1.000
_cell.length_b   1.000
_cell.length_c   1.000
_cell.angle_alpha   90.00
_cell.angle_beta   90.00
_cell.angle_gamma   90.00
#
_symmetry.space_group_name_H-M   'P 1'
#
loop_
_entity.id
_entity.type
_entity.pdbx_description
1 polymer ?
#
loop_
_entity_poly.entity_id
_entity_poly.type
_entity_poly.pdbx_seq_one_letter_code
_entity_poly.pdbx_strand_id
1 'polypeptide(L)'
;MMSELGAALLRKMGRWPQGVRFRLSEWVAKAAYPLAQKRVHVATVNLRKCFPEWSDAQIDQTVRTHLRCFSHGLFDRSLFWFGDKQKIYDHTTYVDEQHWLDAKAQHRPIIFLAPHFIGLDVGGLRINMDVEMATMYQKQRNPVFDALMLEGRMRSGQGHLFSRHDGVRGLVKMLRKNIPLY
;
A
#
# COMPACT_ATOMS: atom_id res chain seq x y z
N MET A 1 -8.73 14.55 10.31
CA MET A 1 -7.35 14.87 9.93
C MET A 1 -6.41 14.15 10.89
N MET A 2 -5.29 13.59 10.39
CA MET A 2 -4.26 13.00 11.27
C MET A 2 -3.55 14.12 12.02
N SER A 3 -3.42 13.96 13.35
CA SER A 3 -2.65 14.84 14.21
C SER A 3 -1.23 14.30 14.41
N GLU A 4 -0.32 15.12 14.93
CA GLU A 4 1.02 14.68 15.33
C GLU A 4 0.99 13.53 16.34
N LEU A 5 0.04 13.56 17.27
CA LEU A 5 -0.19 12.46 18.21
C LEU A 5 -0.57 11.16 17.49
N GLY A 6 -1.45 11.26 16.48
CA GLY A 6 -1.83 10.11 15.64
C GLY A 6 -0.63 9.55 14.85
N ALA A 7 0.23 10.42 14.34
CA ALA A 7 1.46 10.02 13.65
C ALA A 7 2.44 9.31 14.59
N ALA A 8 2.65 9.86 15.80
CA ALA A 8 3.48 9.24 16.82
C ALA A 8 2.94 7.86 17.24
N LEU A 9 1.62 7.73 17.39
CA LEU A 9 0.96 6.46 17.69
C LEU A 9 1.21 5.44 16.55
N LEU A 10 1.05 5.84 15.28
CA LEU A 10 1.27 4.95 14.15
C LEU A 10 2.72 4.44 14.10
N ARG A 11 3.71 5.30 14.36
CA ARG A 11 5.11 4.88 14.47
C ARG A 11 5.32 3.86 15.58
N LYS A 12 4.72 4.09 16.75
CA LYS A 12 4.82 3.19 17.91
C LYS A 12 4.15 1.83 17.64
N MET A 13 3.00 1.84 16.96
CA MET A 13 2.25 0.63 16.61
C MET A 13 3.05 -0.32 15.70
N GLY A 14 3.99 0.17 14.91
CA GLY A 14 4.87 -0.67 14.07
C GLY A 14 5.67 -1.70 14.87
N ARG A 15 5.89 -1.46 16.17
CA ARG A 15 6.60 -2.37 17.08
C ARG A 15 5.68 -3.30 17.87
N TRP A 16 4.37 -3.14 17.76
CA TRP A 16 3.42 -3.98 18.49
C TRP A 16 3.38 -5.41 17.95
N PRO A 17 3.06 -6.40 18.79
CA PRO A 17 2.82 -7.76 18.33
C PRO A 17 1.71 -7.81 17.26
N GLN A 18 1.86 -8.67 16.28
CA GLN A 18 0.89 -8.80 15.18
C GLN A 18 -0.53 -9.07 15.69
N GLY A 19 -0.67 -9.96 16.69
CA GLY A 19 -1.99 -10.29 17.24
C GLY A 19 -2.71 -9.09 17.87
N VAL A 20 -1.95 -8.14 18.45
CA VAL A 20 -2.54 -6.90 19.00
C VAL A 20 -3.04 -5.99 17.88
N ARG A 21 -2.22 -5.78 16.84
CA ARG A 21 -2.61 -4.97 15.68
C ARG A 21 -3.82 -5.59 14.98
N PHE A 22 -3.82 -6.92 14.79
CA PHE A 22 -4.93 -7.65 14.18
C PHE A 22 -6.23 -7.47 14.96
N ARG A 23 -6.23 -7.72 16.28
CA ARG A 23 -7.43 -7.56 17.12
C ARG A 23 -7.96 -6.14 17.11
N LEU A 24 -7.06 -5.15 17.15
CA LEU A 24 -7.45 -3.75 17.12
C LEU A 24 -8.04 -3.36 15.75
N SER A 25 -7.48 -3.85 14.65
CA SER A 25 -7.99 -3.61 13.30
C SER A 25 -9.38 -4.25 13.09
N GLU A 26 -9.63 -5.43 13.66
CA GLU A 26 -10.95 -6.08 13.65
C GLU A 26 -11.98 -5.24 14.43
N TRP A 27 -11.59 -4.73 15.60
CA TRP A 27 -12.43 -3.85 16.40
C TRP A 27 -12.78 -2.56 15.64
N VAL A 28 -11.78 -1.93 15.04
CA VAL A 28 -11.96 -0.71 14.23
C VAL A 28 -12.85 -0.98 13.03
N ALA A 29 -12.67 -2.09 12.34
CA ALA A 29 -13.49 -2.46 11.18
C ALA A 29 -14.99 -2.58 11.59
N LYS A 30 -15.27 -3.25 12.70
CA LYS A 30 -16.65 -3.41 13.23
C LYS A 30 -17.25 -2.06 13.62
N ALA A 31 -16.50 -1.24 14.36
CA ALA A 31 -16.97 0.07 14.82
C ALA A 31 -17.15 1.08 13.68
N ALA A 32 -16.31 1.01 12.65
CA ALA A 32 -16.35 1.91 11.50
C ALA A 32 -17.45 1.55 10.48
N TYR A 33 -17.91 0.31 10.46
CA TYR A 33 -18.91 -0.15 9.48
C TYR A 33 -20.17 0.72 9.42
N PRO A 34 -20.86 1.01 10.55
CA PRO A 34 -22.05 1.87 10.54
C PRO A 34 -21.75 3.31 10.10
N LEU A 35 -20.53 3.79 10.28
CA LEU A 35 -20.10 5.13 9.91
C LEU A 35 -19.65 5.22 8.44
N ALA A 36 -19.34 4.07 7.81
CA ALA A 36 -18.81 3.97 6.46
C ALA A 36 -19.89 3.77 5.38
N GLN A 37 -21.17 4.07 5.64
CA GLN A 37 -22.30 3.73 4.76
C GLN A 37 -22.13 4.22 3.33
N LYS A 38 -21.56 5.41 3.12
CA LYS A 38 -21.25 5.92 1.77
C LYS A 38 -20.25 5.01 1.04
N ARG A 39 -19.24 4.48 1.72
CA ARG A 39 -18.25 3.55 1.15
C ARG A 39 -18.84 2.18 0.91
N VAL A 40 -19.67 1.69 1.84
CA VAL A 40 -20.46 0.46 1.70
C VAL A 40 -21.31 0.54 0.42
N HIS A 41 -22.08 1.62 0.26
CA HIS A 41 -22.93 1.83 -0.91
C HIS A 41 -22.11 1.80 -2.22
N VAL A 42 -21.01 2.56 -2.29
CA VAL A 42 -20.15 2.59 -3.50
C VAL A 42 -19.60 1.20 -3.82
N ALA A 43 -19.10 0.47 -2.81
CA ALA A 43 -18.58 -0.88 -3.00
C ALA A 43 -19.69 -1.85 -3.48
N THR A 44 -20.87 -1.79 -2.88
CA THR A 44 -22.06 -2.59 -3.30
C THR A 44 -22.44 -2.34 -4.76
N VAL A 45 -22.54 -1.06 -5.16
CA VAL A 45 -22.87 -0.70 -6.54
C VAL A 45 -21.82 -1.20 -7.53
N ASN A 46 -20.55 -1.05 -7.18
CA ASN A 46 -19.46 -1.50 -8.05
C ASN A 46 -19.46 -3.02 -8.19
N LEU A 47 -19.63 -3.75 -7.08
CA LEU A 47 -19.68 -5.22 -7.13
C LEU A 47 -20.87 -5.73 -7.93
N ARG A 48 -22.06 -5.15 -7.77
CA ARG A 48 -23.23 -5.52 -8.58
C ARG A 48 -23.03 -5.30 -10.08
N LYS A 49 -22.28 -4.26 -10.45
CA LYS A 49 -21.95 -3.99 -11.86
C LYS A 49 -20.90 -4.95 -12.41
N CYS A 50 -19.91 -5.31 -11.60
CA CYS A 50 -18.84 -6.21 -12.03
C CYS A 50 -19.23 -7.69 -11.99
N PHE A 51 -20.15 -8.05 -11.09
CA PHE A 51 -20.57 -9.43 -10.83
C PHE A 51 -22.11 -9.49 -10.74
N PRO A 52 -22.81 -9.28 -11.88
CA PRO A 52 -24.27 -9.24 -11.90
C PRO A 52 -24.92 -10.57 -11.50
N GLU A 53 -24.19 -11.67 -11.60
CA GLU A 53 -24.62 -13.03 -11.22
C GLU A 53 -24.55 -13.29 -9.70
N TRP A 54 -23.92 -12.41 -8.92
CA TRP A 54 -23.78 -12.61 -7.49
C TRP A 54 -25.07 -12.28 -6.74
N SER A 55 -25.42 -13.12 -5.77
CA SER A 55 -26.55 -12.86 -4.86
C SER A 55 -26.24 -11.66 -3.94
N ASP A 56 -27.31 -11.04 -3.43
CA ASP A 56 -27.18 -9.94 -2.46
C ASP A 56 -26.36 -10.34 -1.21
N ALA A 57 -26.50 -11.59 -0.78
CA ALA A 57 -25.73 -12.13 0.35
C ALA A 57 -24.23 -12.20 0.05
N GLN A 58 -23.86 -12.65 -1.16
CA GLN A 58 -22.45 -12.68 -1.59
C GLN A 58 -21.86 -11.28 -1.67
N ILE A 59 -22.61 -10.33 -2.21
CA ILE A 59 -22.19 -8.92 -2.30
C ILE A 59 -22.00 -8.32 -0.90
N ASP A 60 -22.96 -8.48 0.01
CA ASP A 60 -22.86 -7.95 1.39
C ASP A 60 -21.66 -8.56 2.13
N GLN A 61 -21.48 -9.88 2.05
CA GLN A 61 -20.35 -10.58 2.64
C GLN A 61 -19.02 -10.05 2.08
N THR A 62 -18.93 -9.84 0.76
CA THR A 62 -17.70 -9.33 0.12
C THR A 62 -17.40 -7.90 0.54
N VAL A 63 -18.42 -7.03 0.62
CA VAL A 63 -18.26 -5.65 1.10
C VAL A 63 -17.75 -5.62 2.54
N ARG A 64 -18.33 -6.44 3.44
CA ARG A 64 -17.87 -6.55 4.84
C ARG A 64 -16.43 -7.03 4.91
N THR A 65 -16.09 -8.07 4.15
CA THR A 65 -14.73 -8.60 4.08
C THR A 65 -13.75 -7.57 3.54
N HIS A 66 -14.12 -6.85 2.48
CA HIS A 66 -13.31 -5.77 1.92
C HIS A 66 -13.00 -4.67 2.94
N LEU A 67 -13.99 -4.18 3.68
CA LEU A 67 -13.78 -3.16 4.71
C LEU A 67 -12.91 -3.66 5.86
N ARG A 68 -13.07 -4.93 6.23
CA ARG A 68 -12.21 -5.58 7.22
C ARG A 68 -10.76 -5.65 6.74
N CYS A 69 -10.53 -6.15 5.53
CA CYS A 69 -9.19 -6.19 4.93
C CYS A 69 -8.58 -4.80 4.77
N PHE A 70 -9.38 -3.79 4.42
CA PHE A 70 -8.92 -2.41 4.34
C PHE A 70 -8.46 -1.88 5.71
N SER A 71 -9.20 -2.19 6.78
CA SER A 71 -8.80 -1.87 8.15
C SER A 71 -7.46 -2.55 8.50
N HIS A 72 -7.31 -3.85 8.22
CA HIS A 72 -6.05 -4.55 8.43
C HIS A 72 -4.90 -3.87 7.71
N GLY A 73 -5.06 -3.53 6.42
CA GLY A 73 -4.05 -2.84 5.64
C GLY A 73 -3.64 -1.48 6.20
N LEU A 74 -4.57 -0.74 6.86
CA LEU A 74 -4.23 0.51 7.54
C LEU A 74 -3.31 0.27 8.75
N PHE A 75 -3.58 -0.77 9.54
CA PHE A 75 -2.76 -1.12 10.70
C PHE A 75 -1.43 -1.73 10.29
N ASP A 76 -1.39 -2.52 9.23
CA ASP A 76 -0.16 -3.13 8.70
C ASP A 76 0.81 -2.08 8.14
N ARG A 77 0.31 -0.94 7.66
CA ARG A 77 1.19 0.20 7.30
C ARG A 77 2.09 0.62 8.45
N SER A 78 1.64 0.55 9.70
CA SER A 78 2.48 0.85 10.85
C SER A 78 3.69 -0.07 10.93
N LEU A 79 3.52 -1.37 10.65
CA LEU A 79 4.60 -2.34 10.58
C LEU A 79 5.53 -2.06 9.39
N PHE A 80 4.94 -1.92 8.19
CA PHE A 80 5.73 -1.79 6.96
C PHE A 80 6.49 -0.46 6.89
N TRP A 81 5.90 0.62 7.43
CA TRP A 81 6.57 1.92 7.43
C TRP A 81 7.52 2.12 8.60
N PHE A 82 7.27 1.52 9.79
CA PHE A 82 8.00 1.86 11.02
C PHE A 82 8.46 0.66 11.85
N GLY A 83 8.04 -0.54 11.50
CA GLY A 83 8.46 -1.76 12.19
C GLY A 83 9.83 -2.26 11.75
N ASP A 84 10.19 -3.45 12.18
CA ASP A 84 11.41 -4.13 11.76
C ASP A 84 11.38 -4.44 10.26
N LYS A 85 12.47 -4.09 9.54
CA LYS A 85 12.61 -4.39 8.10
C LYS A 85 12.58 -5.89 7.81
N GLN A 86 13.12 -6.71 8.69
CA GLN A 86 13.11 -8.17 8.53
C GLN A 86 11.69 -8.70 8.38
N LYS A 87 10.72 -8.11 9.09
CA LYS A 87 9.31 -8.50 8.98
C LYS A 87 8.70 -8.26 7.60
N ILE A 88 9.26 -7.34 6.81
CA ILE A 88 8.81 -7.17 5.42
C ILE A 88 9.21 -8.40 4.61
N TYR A 89 10.44 -8.88 4.75
CA TYR A 89 10.90 -10.13 4.13
C TYR A 89 10.08 -11.34 4.58
N ASP A 90 9.82 -11.44 5.88
CA ASP A 90 9.08 -12.57 6.47
C ASP A 90 7.61 -12.63 6.00
N HIS A 91 7.03 -11.49 5.61
CA HIS A 91 5.62 -11.38 5.21
C HIS A 91 5.43 -11.21 3.69
N THR A 92 6.50 -11.22 2.91
CA THR A 92 6.43 -11.03 1.46
C THR A 92 7.29 -12.03 0.73
N THR A 93 6.75 -12.60 -0.34
CA THR A 93 7.45 -13.52 -1.23
C THR A 93 7.26 -13.07 -2.66
N TYR A 94 8.30 -13.17 -3.48
CA TYR A 94 8.15 -13.06 -4.91
C TYR A 94 7.64 -14.38 -5.48
N VAL A 95 6.75 -14.27 -6.44
CA VAL A 95 6.34 -15.38 -7.30
C VAL A 95 6.84 -15.03 -8.69
N ASP A 96 7.51 -15.99 -9.34
CA ASP A 96 8.04 -15.82 -10.70
C ASP A 96 8.98 -14.60 -10.87
N GLU A 97 9.79 -14.32 -9.84
CA GLU A 97 10.71 -13.18 -9.85
C GLU A 97 11.71 -13.20 -11.02
N GLN A 98 11.95 -14.36 -11.62
CA GLN A 98 12.89 -14.54 -12.71
C GLN A 98 12.55 -13.63 -13.90
N HIS A 99 11.27 -13.35 -14.15
CA HIS A 99 10.85 -12.48 -15.24
C HIS A 99 11.46 -11.08 -15.18
N TRP A 100 11.48 -10.45 -14.01
CA TRP A 100 12.07 -9.12 -13.86
C TRP A 100 13.59 -9.18 -13.67
N LEU A 101 14.13 -10.24 -13.09
CA LEU A 101 15.57 -10.46 -12.95
C LEU A 101 16.23 -10.63 -14.33
N ASP A 102 15.62 -11.39 -15.24
CA ASP A 102 16.08 -11.55 -16.61
C ASP A 102 16.05 -10.23 -17.39
N ALA A 103 14.97 -9.45 -17.22
CA ALA A 103 14.89 -8.13 -17.85
C ALA A 103 15.98 -7.20 -17.33
N LYS A 104 16.26 -7.22 -16.02
CA LYS A 104 17.34 -6.45 -15.39
C LYS A 104 18.72 -6.87 -15.89
N ALA A 105 18.99 -8.18 -15.96
CA ALA A 105 20.25 -8.71 -16.47
C ALA A 105 20.51 -8.32 -17.93
N GLN A 106 19.45 -8.20 -18.72
CA GLN A 106 19.50 -7.74 -20.12
C GLN A 106 19.48 -6.21 -20.28
N HIS A 107 19.58 -5.44 -19.18
CA HIS A 107 19.48 -3.99 -19.17
C HIS A 107 18.21 -3.44 -19.85
N ARG A 108 17.11 -4.21 -19.83
CA ARG A 108 15.82 -3.76 -20.34
C ARG A 108 15.11 -2.88 -19.32
N PRO A 109 14.49 -1.76 -19.75
CA PRO A 109 13.69 -0.94 -18.87
C PRO A 109 12.51 -1.73 -18.30
N ILE A 110 12.24 -1.55 -16.99
CA ILE A 110 11.20 -2.30 -16.27
C ILE A 110 10.14 -1.33 -15.73
N ILE A 111 8.88 -1.65 -16.01
CA ILE A 111 7.73 -1.00 -15.37
C ILE A 111 6.92 -2.10 -14.68
N PHE A 112 6.88 -2.06 -13.35
CA PHE A 112 6.02 -2.94 -12.57
C PHE A 112 4.57 -2.45 -12.65
N LEU A 113 3.67 -3.30 -13.12
CA LEU A 113 2.24 -3.02 -13.09
C LEU A 113 1.72 -3.25 -11.67
N ALA A 114 1.49 -2.17 -10.95
CA ALA A 114 1.09 -2.19 -9.54
C ALA A 114 -0.37 -1.74 -9.38
N PRO A 115 -1.35 -2.65 -9.40
CA PRO A 115 -2.74 -2.30 -9.19
C PRO A 115 -2.99 -1.83 -7.75
N HIS A 116 -4.02 -0.97 -7.57
CA HIS A 116 -4.35 -0.40 -6.27
C HIS A 116 -5.01 -1.43 -5.33
N PHE A 117 -4.30 -2.50 -5.04
CA PHE A 117 -4.67 -3.47 -4.02
C PHE A 117 -4.23 -3.00 -2.62
N ILE A 118 -4.77 -3.64 -1.59
CA ILE A 118 -4.44 -3.31 -0.19
C ILE A 118 -2.93 -3.47 0.08
N GLY A 119 -2.29 -4.45 -0.57
CA GLY A 119 -0.85 -4.72 -0.47
C GLY A 119 0.08 -3.80 -1.27
N LEU A 120 -0.44 -2.78 -1.98
CA LEU A 120 0.38 -1.90 -2.83
C LEU A 120 1.61 -1.34 -2.11
N ASP A 121 1.43 -0.78 -0.91
CA ASP A 121 2.53 -0.15 -0.17
C ASP A 121 3.61 -1.17 0.25
N VAL A 122 3.23 -2.38 0.68
CA VAL A 122 4.20 -3.40 1.06
C VAL A 122 4.93 -4.00 -0.13
N GLY A 123 4.23 -4.18 -1.26
CA GLY A 123 4.85 -4.63 -2.51
C GLY A 123 5.93 -3.66 -2.99
N GLY A 124 5.61 -2.36 -3.04
CA GLY A 124 6.57 -1.32 -3.39
C GLY A 124 7.76 -1.25 -2.42
N LEU A 125 7.51 -1.35 -1.11
CA LEU A 125 8.59 -1.38 -0.12
C LEU A 125 9.49 -2.60 -0.29
N ARG A 126 8.91 -3.78 -0.53
CA ARG A 126 9.67 -5.02 -0.73
C ARG A 126 10.60 -4.91 -1.94
N ILE A 127 10.09 -4.44 -3.09
CA ILE A 127 10.90 -4.21 -4.28
C ILE A 127 11.99 -3.17 -4.00
N ASN A 128 11.65 -2.07 -3.34
CA ASN A 128 12.60 -0.99 -3.03
C ASN A 128 13.68 -1.38 -2.01
N MET A 129 13.50 -2.46 -1.27
CA MET A 129 14.56 -3.03 -0.41
C MET A 129 15.61 -3.80 -1.22
N ASP A 130 15.23 -4.38 -2.35
CA ASP A 130 16.11 -5.21 -3.18
C ASP A 130 16.72 -4.44 -4.35
N VAL A 131 16.00 -3.43 -4.86
CA VAL A 131 16.45 -2.64 -6.01
C VAL A 131 16.09 -1.17 -5.86
N GLU A 132 16.96 -0.32 -6.39
CA GLU A 132 16.63 1.09 -6.60
C GLU A 132 15.45 1.18 -7.56
N MET A 133 14.44 1.98 -7.21
CA MET A 133 13.25 2.17 -8.04
C MET A 133 12.70 3.59 -7.96
N ALA A 134 11.89 3.95 -8.94
CA ALA A 134 11.18 5.22 -8.94
C ALA A 134 9.66 5.02 -8.99
N THR A 135 8.92 5.88 -8.32
CA THR A 135 7.45 5.84 -8.35
C THR A 135 6.86 7.25 -8.31
N MET A 136 5.63 7.36 -8.77
CA MET A 136 4.86 8.59 -8.67
C MET A 136 3.88 8.52 -7.50
N TYR A 137 3.74 9.62 -6.78
CA TYR A 137 2.76 9.71 -5.71
C TYR A 137 1.91 10.97 -5.83
N GLN A 138 0.75 10.93 -5.22
CA GLN A 138 -0.08 12.12 -5.02
C GLN A 138 0.11 12.66 -3.62
N LYS A 139 0.50 13.94 -3.53
CA LYS A 139 0.59 14.66 -2.26
C LYS A 139 -0.74 14.61 -1.52
N GLN A 140 -0.68 14.27 -0.25
CA GLN A 140 -1.86 14.15 0.59
C GLN A 140 -2.31 15.52 1.11
N ARG A 141 -3.63 15.69 1.30
CA ARG A 141 -4.19 16.95 1.83
C ARG A 141 -3.77 17.26 3.27
N ASN A 142 -3.54 16.21 4.06
CA ASN A 142 -3.06 16.37 5.44
C ASN A 142 -1.53 16.33 5.44
N PRO A 143 -0.83 17.43 5.80
CA PRO A 143 0.62 17.50 5.72
C PRO A 143 1.33 16.53 6.67
N VAL A 144 0.73 16.24 7.84
CA VAL A 144 1.27 15.27 8.79
C VAL A 144 1.24 13.86 8.20
N PHE A 145 0.13 13.50 7.57
CA PHE A 145 0.01 12.20 6.91
C PHE A 145 0.89 12.10 5.67
N ASP A 146 1.03 13.18 4.92
CA ASP A 146 1.91 13.24 3.74
C ASP A 146 3.37 12.98 4.15
N ALA A 147 3.86 13.70 5.15
CA ALA A 147 5.21 13.51 5.68
C ALA A 147 5.42 12.07 6.19
N LEU A 148 4.46 11.53 6.92
CA LEU A 148 4.49 10.17 7.47
C LEU A 148 4.56 9.10 6.37
N MET A 149 3.78 9.28 5.31
CA MET A 149 3.76 8.40 4.15
C MET A 149 5.10 8.43 3.39
N LEU A 150 5.65 9.62 3.18
CA LEU A 150 6.96 9.80 2.53
C LEU A 150 8.07 9.15 3.36
N GLU A 151 8.11 9.40 4.68
CA GLU A 151 9.03 8.76 5.62
C GLU A 151 8.95 7.23 5.51
N GLY A 152 7.74 6.67 5.57
CA GLY A 152 7.52 5.23 5.51
C GLY A 152 7.96 4.62 4.18
N ARG A 153 7.64 5.25 3.06
CA ARG A 153 7.98 4.76 1.72
C ARG A 153 9.47 4.89 1.39
N MET A 154 10.14 5.89 1.95
CA MET A 154 11.57 6.14 1.72
C MET A 154 12.48 5.41 2.71
N ARG A 155 11.93 4.62 3.63
CA ARG A 155 12.71 3.97 4.69
C ARG A 155 13.79 2.98 4.19
N SER A 156 13.65 2.45 2.98
CA SER A 156 14.68 1.59 2.36
C SER A 156 15.92 2.39 1.93
N GLY A 157 15.75 3.66 1.63
CA GLY A 157 16.81 4.56 1.19
C GLY A 157 17.16 4.50 -0.29
N GLN A 158 16.49 3.64 -1.07
CA GLN A 158 16.81 3.41 -2.49
C GLN A 158 15.70 3.86 -3.45
N GLY A 159 14.70 4.60 -2.95
CA GLY A 159 13.54 5.02 -3.76
C GLY A 159 13.62 6.46 -4.24
N HIS A 160 13.05 6.71 -5.41
CA HIS A 160 12.82 8.05 -5.95
C HIS A 160 11.31 8.32 -6.02
N LEU A 161 10.81 9.26 -5.22
CA LEU A 161 9.41 9.64 -5.21
C LEU A 161 9.21 10.94 -5.99
N PHE A 162 8.43 10.87 -7.08
CA PHE A 162 8.04 12.03 -7.88
C PHE A 162 6.60 12.41 -7.58
N SER A 163 6.35 13.68 -7.33
CA SER A 163 4.99 14.17 -7.22
C SER A 163 4.31 14.13 -8.60
N ARG A 164 3.02 13.75 -8.64
CA ARG A 164 2.27 13.79 -9.90
C ARG A 164 2.21 15.21 -10.51
N HIS A 165 2.44 16.25 -9.72
CA HIS A 165 2.51 17.63 -10.19
C HIS A 165 3.82 17.94 -10.94
N ASP A 166 4.87 17.17 -10.73
CA ASP A 166 6.18 17.33 -11.41
C ASP A 166 6.16 16.75 -12.82
N GLY A 167 5.06 16.10 -13.21
CA GLY A 167 4.92 15.43 -14.51
C GLY A 167 5.76 14.16 -14.61
N VAL A 168 5.81 13.58 -15.82
CA VAL A 168 6.43 12.27 -16.06
C VAL A 168 7.92 12.33 -16.45
N ARG A 169 8.46 13.50 -16.70
CA ARG A 169 9.85 13.65 -17.19
C ARG A 169 10.89 13.01 -16.25
N GLY A 170 10.70 13.17 -14.94
CA GLY A 170 11.58 12.56 -13.93
C GLY A 170 11.58 11.04 -14.02
N LEU A 171 10.39 10.43 -14.12
CA LEU A 171 10.22 8.99 -14.26
C LEU A 171 10.86 8.45 -15.55
N VAL A 172 10.62 9.12 -16.68
CA VAL A 172 11.26 8.73 -17.97
C VAL A 172 12.77 8.80 -17.87
N LYS A 173 13.32 9.81 -17.16
CA LYS A 173 14.78 9.88 -16.92
C LYS A 173 15.30 8.71 -16.08
N MET A 174 14.54 8.27 -15.06
CA MET A 174 14.91 7.09 -14.27
C MET A 174 14.86 5.82 -15.12
N LEU A 175 13.81 5.64 -15.91
CA LEU A 175 13.66 4.48 -16.80
C LEU A 175 14.82 4.38 -17.81
N ARG A 176 15.26 5.52 -18.38
CA ARG A 176 16.43 5.58 -19.29
C ARG A 176 17.75 5.23 -18.60
N LYS A 177 17.82 5.30 -17.28
CA LYS A 177 18.95 4.85 -16.47
C LYS A 177 18.82 3.40 -16.02
N ASN A 178 17.85 2.66 -16.56
CA ASN A 178 17.48 1.30 -16.13
C ASN A 178 17.07 1.21 -14.65
N ILE A 179 16.55 2.30 -14.07
CA ILE A 179 15.92 2.29 -12.76
C ILE A 179 14.44 1.93 -12.96
N PRO A 180 13.97 0.80 -12.41
CA PRO A 180 12.60 0.35 -12.55
C PRO A 180 11.57 1.38 -12.05
N LEU A 181 10.41 1.40 -12.68
CA LEU A 181 9.24 2.16 -12.21
C LEU A 181 8.24 1.23 -11.53
N TYR A 182 7.61 1.76 -10.45
CA TYR A 182 6.55 1.07 -9.70
C TYR A 182 5.29 1.96 -9.62
#